data_96fd49af039684845dd143ece659e49d
#
_entry.id   96fd49af039684845dd143ece659e49d
#
_cell.length_a   1.000
_cell.length_b   1.000
_cell.length_c   1.000
_cell.angle_alpha   90.00
_cell.angle_beta   90.00
_cell.angle_gamma   90.00
#
_symmetry.space_group_name_H-M   'P 1'
#
loop_
_entity.id
_entity.type
_entity.pdbx_description
1 polymer ?
#
loop_
_entity_poly.entity_id
_entity_poly.type
_entity_poly.pdbx_seq_one_letter_code
_entity_poly.pdbx_strand_id
1 'polypeptide(L)'
;MVKGKSNGKAYITLKSKITGKTVKCKVTVAKTKYVAFTFDDGPGIYTDKLLKALNKNNAKATFFVVGSCVNSHKTQLKNEYKLHMEIGSHTYNHSNLKTLSVPQIKKELGSTNKVVKSVIGTTPTLLRPPYGSYNKTTGKYAGVPMIYWSVDTLDWKYRNVNYVSSTILKETKAWDIVLIHDIHQTSVDGFIKALPTLKKRGYELVTVSELYSLKGKKLKNGVMYFSPNRD
;
A
#
# COMPACT_ATOMS: atom_id res chain seq x y z
N MET A 1 0.84 -26.57 14.20
CA MET A 1 0.87 -25.08 14.29
C MET A 1 -0.32 -24.64 15.12
N VAL A 2 -0.13 -23.78 16.14
CA VAL A 2 -1.23 -23.22 16.95
C VAL A 2 -1.64 -21.89 16.35
N LYS A 3 -2.91 -21.72 15.96
CA LYS A 3 -3.46 -20.50 15.36
C LYS A 3 -4.39 -19.82 16.37
N GLY A 4 -4.10 -18.55 16.72
CA GLY A 4 -4.98 -17.75 17.57
C GLY A 4 -6.26 -17.38 16.83
N LYS A 5 -7.43 -17.59 17.44
CA LYS A 5 -8.75 -17.22 16.86
C LYS A 5 -9.21 -15.84 17.29
N SER A 6 -8.77 -15.35 18.44
CA SER A 6 -9.13 -14.03 18.99
C SER A 6 -7.99 -13.48 19.84
N ASN A 7 -8.02 -12.16 20.08
CA ASN A 7 -7.05 -11.53 20.99
C ASN A 7 -7.22 -12.06 22.40
N GLY A 8 -6.11 -12.23 23.11
CA GLY A 8 -6.15 -12.69 24.49
C GLY A 8 -4.92 -13.47 24.91
N LYS A 9 -4.97 -13.99 26.11
CA LYS A 9 -3.94 -14.85 26.68
C LYS A 9 -4.55 -16.22 26.92
N ALA A 10 -3.84 -17.29 26.49
CA ALA A 10 -4.21 -18.67 26.74
C ALA A 10 -3.01 -19.46 27.23
N TYR A 11 -3.25 -20.56 27.91
CA TYR A 11 -2.20 -21.50 28.28
C TYR A 11 -2.41 -22.80 27.53
N ILE A 12 -1.36 -23.27 26.84
CA ILE A 12 -1.32 -24.61 26.28
C ILE A 12 -0.62 -25.50 27.32
N THR A 13 -1.33 -26.53 27.81
CA THR A 13 -0.77 -27.49 28.75
C THR A 13 -0.42 -28.77 28.01
N LEU A 14 0.83 -29.16 28.06
CA LEU A 14 1.32 -30.45 27.56
C LEU A 14 1.52 -31.39 28.78
N LYS A 15 0.92 -32.56 28.72
CA LYS A 15 1.08 -33.62 29.76
C LYS A 15 1.77 -34.82 29.14
N SER A 16 2.89 -35.24 29.72
CA SER A 16 3.57 -36.47 29.31
C SER A 16 2.70 -37.68 29.70
N LYS A 17 2.42 -38.54 28.74
CA LYS A 17 1.70 -39.82 29.00
C LYS A 17 2.53 -40.82 29.79
N ILE A 18 3.86 -40.70 29.74
CA ILE A 18 4.79 -41.66 30.40
C ILE A 18 5.07 -41.21 31.83
N THR A 19 5.39 -39.94 32.06
CA THR A 19 5.84 -39.44 33.36
C THR A 19 4.77 -38.66 34.14
N GLY A 20 3.61 -38.38 33.54
CA GLY A 20 2.56 -37.56 34.14
C GLY A 20 2.92 -36.06 34.27
N LYS A 21 4.17 -35.68 34.01
CA LYS A 21 4.63 -34.28 34.14
C LYS A 21 3.91 -33.35 33.17
N THR A 22 3.61 -32.17 33.63
CA THR A 22 2.95 -31.11 32.83
C THR A 22 3.85 -29.91 32.64
N VAL A 23 3.79 -29.32 31.41
CA VAL A 23 4.42 -28.03 31.07
C VAL A 23 3.34 -27.12 30.57
N LYS A 24 3.30 -25.89 31.08
CA LYS A 24 2.37 -24.83 30.61
C LYS A 24 3.14 -23.82 29.78
N CYS A 25 2.70 -23.59 28.52
CA CYS A 25 3.18 -22.53 27.65
C CYS A 25 2.14 -21.44 27.58
N LYS A 26 2.52 -20.20 27.95
CA LYS A 26 1.65 -19.02 27.81
C LYS A 26 1.68 -18.54 26.38
N VAL A 27 0.52 -18.50 25.73
CA VAL A 27 0.34 -17.94 24.38
C VAL A 27 -0.40 -16.61 24.50
N THR A 28 0.14 -15.57 23.89
CA THR A 28 -0.52 -14.25 23.80
C THR A 28 -0.83 -13.98 22.35
N VAL A 29 -2.11 -13.78 22.03
CA VAL A 29 -2.58 -13.33 20.72
C VAL A 29 -2.81 -11.83 20.81
N ALA A 30 -1.94 -11.04 20.19
CA ALA A 30 -2.07 -9.61 20.10
C ALA A 30 -3.03 -9.21 18.96
N LYS A 31 -3.67 -8.05 19.09
CA LYS A 31 -4.50 -7.50 18.02
C LYS A 31 -3.62 -7.13 16.83
N THR A 32 -3.90 -7.71 15.68
CA THR A 32 -3.21 -7.36 14.42
C THR A 32 -3.47 -5.90 14.08
N LYS A 33 -2.41 -5.18 13.73
CA LYS A 33 -2.46 -3.79 13.30
C LYS A 33 -2.32 -3.77 11.77
N TYR A 34 -3.41 -3.51 11.07
CA TYR A 34 -3.38 -3.40 9.61
C TYR A 34 -2.97 -1.98 9.19
N VAL A 35 -2.19 -1.88 8.10
CA VAL A 35 -1.76 -0.61 7.49
C VAL A 35 -1.54 -0.80 5.99
N ALA A 36 -1.89 0.20 5.18
CA ALA A 36 -1.58 0.21 3.75
C ALA A 36 -0.41 1.15 3.47
N PHE A 37 0.71 0.58 3.01
CA PHE A 37 1.79 1.36 2.40
C PHE A 37 1.50 1.52 0.93
N THR A 38 1.63 2.73 0.43
CA THR A 38 1.34 3.08 -0.96
C THR A 38 2.54 3.77 -1.58
N PHE A 39 2.85 3.40 -2.82
CA PHE A 39 4.02 3.88 -3.55
C PHE A 39 3.56 4.58 -4.82
N ASP A 40 3.95 5.84 -4.97
CA ASP A 40 3.57 6.71 -6.08
C ASP A 40 4.72 6.86 -7.10
N ASP A 41 4.38 7.31 -8.29
CA ASP A 41 5.25 7.70 -9.41
C ASP A 41 5.93 6.55 -10.18
N GLY A 42 5.89 5.32 -9.65
CA GLY A 42 6.43 4.14 -10.34
C GLY A 42 5.61 3.72 -11.58
N PRO A 43 5.98 2.56 -12.16
CA PRO A 43 7.11 1.72 -11.82
C PRO A 43 8.46 2.35 -12.18
N GLY A 44 9.50 2.04 -11.42
CA GLY A 44 10.83 2.61 -11.59
C GLY A 44 11.97 1.60 -11.34
N ILE A 45 13.20 2.08 -11.42
CA ILE A 45 14.40 1.24 -11.28
C ILE A 45 14.58 0.63 -9.87
N TYR A 46 13.96 1.20 -8.85
CA TYR A 46 14.04 0.69 -7.48
C TYR A 46 12.86 -0.20 -7.08
N THR A 47 11.82 -0.30 -7.94
CA THR A 47 10.59 -1.09 -7.67
C THR A 47 10.90 -2.57 -7.41
N ASP A 48 11.79 -3.21 -8.18
CA ASP A 48 12.16 -4.62 -7.95
C ASP A 48 12.83 -4.86 -6.59
N LYS A 49 13.67 -3.92 -6.12
CA LYS A 49 14.28 -3.98 -4.79
C LYS A 49 13.23 -3.93 -3.69
N LEU A 50 12.25 -3.03 -3.84
CA LEU A 50 11.11 -2.90 -2.94
C LEU A 50 10.26 -4.17 -2.92
N LEU A 51 9.91 -4.70 -4.08
CA LEU A 51 9.12 -5.92 -4.22
C LEU A 51 9.77 -7.14 -3.56
N LYS A 52 11.09 -7.29 -3.70
CA LYS A 52 11.84 -8.35 -3.00
C LYS A 52 11.69 -8.24 -1.48
N ALA A 53 11.76 -7.02 -0.94
CA ALA A 53 11.61 -6.78 0.50
C ALA A 53 10.18 -7.05 0.98
N LEU A 54 9.17 -6.59 0.25
CA LEU A 54 7.76 -6.86 0.54
C LEU A 54 7.47 -8.37 0.55
N ASN A 55 7.87 -9.07 -0.51
CA ASN A 55 7.63 -10.51 -0.66
C ASN A 55 8.31 -11.33 0.46
N LYS A 56 9.57 -11.01 0.79
CA LYS A 56 10.30 -11.67 1.90
C LYS A 56 9.59 -11.54 3.24
N ASN A 57 8.80 -10.47 3.44
CA ASN A 57 8.10 -10.19 4.68
C ASN A 57 6.60 -10.53 4.63
N ASN A 58 6.12 -11.23 3.61
CA ASN A 58 4.69 -11.50 3.37
C ASN A 58 3.86 -10.20 3.49
N ALA A 59 4.34 -9.11 2.91
CA ALA A 59 3.73 -7.80 2.94
C ALA A 59 3.12 -7.46 1.58
N LYS A 60 1.94 -6.83 1.59
CA LYS A 60 1.30 -6.27 0.40
C LYS A 60 1.39 -4.75 0.43
N ALA A 61 1.26 -4.15 -0.74
CA ALA A 61 1.25 -2.70 -0.94
C ALA A 61 0.37 -2.34 -2.13
N THR A 62 0.06 -1.05 -2.25
CA THR A 62 -0.63 -0.48 -3.42
C THR A 62 0.33 0.45 -4.15
N PHE A 63 0.45 0.26 -5.47
CA PHE A 63 1.31 1.06 -6.34
C PHE A 63 0.43 1.96 -7.22
N PHE A 64 0.59 3.27 -7.11
CA PHE A 64 -0.06 4.24 -7.97
C PHE A 64 0.87 4.61 -9.11
N VAL A 65 0.66 3.96 -10.25
CA VAL A 65 1.59 4.01 -11.38
C VAL A 65 1.32 5.19 -12.30
N VAL A 66 2.38 5.85 -12.74
CA VAL A 66 2.36 6.87 -13.80
C VAL A 66 2.41 6.16 -15.14
N GLY A 67 1.38 6.36 -15.98
CA GLY A 67 1.21 5.62 -17.22
C GLY A 67 2.38 5.73 -18.20
N SER A 68 3.01 6.90 -18.29
CA SER A 68 4.18 7.14 -19.15
C SER A 68 5.43 6.32 -18.73
N CYS A 69 5.55 5.95 -17.47
CA CYS A 69 6.66 5.13 -16.96
C CYS A 69 6.51 3.63 -17.30
N VAL A 70 5.27 3.18 -17.57
CA VAL A 70 4.96 1.75 -17.74
C VAL A 70 5.75 1.12 -18.90
N ASN A 71 5.83 1.79 -20.05
CA ASN A 71 6.49 1.22 -21.23
C ASN A 71 7.98 0.91 -21.01
N SER A 72 8.67 1.74 -20.24
CA SER A 72 10.09 1.56 -19.90
C SER A 72 10.30 0.56 -18.76
N HIS A 73 9.24 0.24 -17.98
CA HIS A 73 9.32 -0.60 -16.77
C HIS A 73 8.26 -1.72 -16.76
N LYS A 74 7.95 -2.30 -17.92
CA LYS A 74 6.94 -3.38 -18.05
C LYS A 74 7.21 -4.57 -17.14
N THR A 75 8.49 -4.90 -16.94
CA THR A 75 8.89 -6.02 -16.07
C THR A 75 8.51 -5.74 -14.62
N GLN A 76 8.75 -4.53 -14.13
CA GLN A 76 8.42 -4.12 -12.77
C GLN A 76 6.91 -4.19 -12.55
N LEU A 77 6.10 -3.62 -13.46
CA LEU A 77 4.63 -3.69 -13.37
C LEU A 77 4.12 -5.14 -13.39
N LYS A 78 4.70 -6.02 -14.23
CA LYS A 78 4.37 -7.46 -14.21
C LYS A 78 4.72 -8.11 -12.88
N ASN A 79 5.85 -7.75 -12.27
CA ASN A 79 6.28 -8.28 -10.99
C ASN A 79 5.37 -7.79 -9.85
N GLU A 80 4.96 -6.51 -9.84
CA GLU A 80 3.95 -5.98 -8.91
C GLU A 80 2.67 -6.83 -8.97
N TYR A 81 2.12 -7.00 -10.16
CA TYR A 81 0.89 -7.77 -10.37
C TYR A 81 1.02 -9.25 -9.99
N LYS A 82 2.12 -9.90 -10.42
CA LYS A 82 2.43 -11.32 -10.11
C LYS A 82 2.56 -11.56 -8.60
N LEU A 83 3.06 -10.60 -7.85
CA LEU A 83 3.18 -10.65 -6.39
C LEU A 83 1.89 -10.22 -5.68
N HIS A 84 0.79 -10.04 -6.43
CA HIS A 84 -0.52 -9.63 -5.91
C HIS A 84 -0.47 -8.28 -5.17
N MET A 85 0.32 -7.33 -5.66
CA MET A 85 0.22 -5.94 -5.25
C MET A 85 -1.00 -5.31 -5.92
N GLU A 86 -1.60 -4.32 -5.29
CA GLU A 86 -2.70 -3.58 -5.89
C GLU A 86 -2.18 -2.47 -6.79
N ILE A 87 -2.74 -2.34 -8.00
CA ILE A 87 -2.34 -1.34 -8.98
C ILE A 87 -3.41 -0.26 -9.06
N GLY A 88 -3.03 0.96 -8.71
CA GLY A 88 -3.79 2.19 -8.89
C GLY A 88 -3.21 3.04 -10.02
N SER A 89 -4.01 3.98 -10.52
CA SER A 89 -3.58 4.99 -11.49
C SER A 89 -3.03 6.23 -10.77
N HIS A 90 -1.92 6.78 -11.29
CA HIS A 90 -1.41 8.09 -10.90
C HIS A 90 -1.39 9.05 -12.11
N THR A 91 -2.39 8.90 -12.99
CA THR A 91 -2.52 9.57 -14.30
C THR A 91 -1.45 9.11 -15.30
N TYR A 92 -1.52 9.61 -16.55
CA TYR A 92 -0.56 9.21 -17.58
C TYR A 92 0.74 10.00 -17.49
N ASN A 93 0.64 11.34 -17.35
CA ASN A 93 1.79 12.26 -17.31
C ASN A 93 1.99 12.91 -15.94
N HIS A 94 1.46 12.34 -14.86
CA HIS A 94 1.48 12.97 -13.53
C HIS A 94 0.83 14.38 -13.53
N SER A 95 -0.23 14.55 -14.31
CA SER A 95 -0.91 15.83 -14.49
C SER A 95 -1.82 16.18 -13.32
N ASN A 96 -1.86 17.47 -12.94
CA ASN A 96 -2.79 17.99 -11.94
C ASN A 96 -4.22 17.98 -12.50
N LEU A 97 -5.01 16.97 -12.13
CA LEU A 97 -6.37 16.76 -12.65
C LEU A 97 -7.33 17.92 -12.36
N LYS A 98 -7.09 18.71 -11.31
CA LYS A 98 -7.94 19.86 -10.95
C LYS A 98 -7.89 20.98 -11.98
N THR A 99 -6.79 21.12 -12.72
CA THR A 99 -6.56 22.19 -13.71
C THR A 99 -6.91 21.77 -15.13
N LEU A 100 -7.25 20.49 -15.34
CA LEU A 100 -7.52 19.95 -16.67
C LEU A 100 -9.00 20.09 -17.07
N SER A 101 -9.22 20.25 -18.37
CA SER A 101 -10.55 20.11 -19.00
C SER A 101 -11.02 18.64 -18.95
N VAL A 102 -12.32 18.41 -19.06
CA VAL A 102 -12.90 17.06 -19.06
C VAL A 102 -12.28 16.13 -20.12
N PRO A 103 -12.09 16.54 -21.39
CA PRO A 103 -11.41 15.72 -22.38
C PRO A 103 -9.98 15.33 -21.96
N GLN A 104 -9.23 16.25 -21.33
CA GLN A 104 -7.88 16.00 -20.85
C GLN A 104 -7.87 15.02 -19.68
N ILE A 105 -8.78 15.15 -18.70
CA ILE A 105 -8.95 14.18 -17.60
C ILE A 105 -9.20 12.79 -18.17
N LYS A 106 -10.16 12.66 -19.10
CA LYS A 106 -10.47 11.38 -19.75
C LYS A 106 -9.27 10.78 -20.49
N LYS A 107 -8.47 11.62 -21.15
CA LYS A 107 -7.24 11.21 -21.84
C LYS A 107 -6.19 10.69 -20.87
N GLU A 108 -5.92 11.42 -19.79
CA GLU A 108 -4.94 11.01 -18.74
C GLU A 108 -5.31 9.65 -18.15
N LEU A 109 -6.56 9.48 -17.70
CA LEU A 109 -7.02 8.25 -17.08
C LEU A 109 -7.14 7.10 -18.10
N GLY A 110 -7.70 7.37 -19.28
CA GLY A 110 -7.86 6.36 -20.33
C GLY A 110 -6.54 5.85 -20.88
N SER A 111 -5.54 6.74 -21.06
CA SER A 111 -4.20 6.35 -21.51
C SER A 111 -3.49 5.48 -20.49
N THR A 112 -3.59 5.78 -19.19
CA THR A 112 -3.05 4.94 -18.12
C THR A 112 -3.72 3.57 -18.12
N ASN A 113 -5.04 3.52 -18.18
CA ASN A 113 -5.79 2.26 -18.23
C ASN A 113 -5.37 1.40 -19.43
N LYS A 114 -5.22 2.01 -20.60
CA LYS A 114 -4.81 1.30 -21.83
C LYS A 114 -3.41 0.70 -21.70
N VAL A 115 -2.42 1.47 -21.25
CA VAL A 115 -1.05 0.99 -21.15
C VAL A 115 -0.89 -0.05 -20.05
N VAL A 116 -1.51 0.12 -18.89
CA VAL A 116 -1.48 -0.88 -17.81
C VAL A 116 -2.15 -2.18 -18.26
N LYS A 117 -3.36 -2.10 -18.85
CA LYS A 117 -4.06 -3.28 -19.37
C LYS A 117 -3.25 -4.03 -20.43
N SER A 118 -2.50 -3.34 -21.28
CA SER A 118 -1.66 -3.99 -22.31
C SER A 118 -0.53 -4.83 -21.72
N VAL A 119 -0.11 -4.57 -20.47
CA VAL A 119 1.01 -5.24 -19.80
C VAL A 119 0.55 -6.35 -18.85
N ILE A 120 -0.52 -6.12 -18.07
CA ILE A 120 -0.99 -7.04 -17.02
C ILE A 120 -2.41 -7.57 -17.24
N GLY A 121 -3.07 -7.22 -18.36
CA GLY A 121 -4.39 -7.75 -18.72
C GLY A 121 -5.57 -7.10 -18.03
N THR A 122 -5.34 -6.26 -17.01
CA THR A 122 -6.40 -5.56 -16.26
C THR A 122 -6.09 -4.07 -16.12
N THR A 123 -7.10 -3.26 -15.80
CA THR A 123 -6.94 -1.82 -15.55
C THR A 123 -6.68 -1.54 -14.07
N PRO A 124 -6.10 -0.39 -13.71
CA PRO A 124 -6.03 0.08 -12.34
C PRO A 124 -7.39 0.11 -11.65
N THR A 125 -7.43 -0.28 -10.38
CA THR A 125 -8.67 -0.37 -9.59
C THR A 125 -8.93 0.86 -8.71
N LEU A 126 -7.90 1.70 -8.55
CA LEU A 126 -7.91 2.92 -7.74
C LEU A 126 -7.28 4.07 -8.52
N LEU A 127 -7.56 5.29 -8.09
CA LEU A 127 -6.90 6.50 -8.57
C LEU A 127 -6.32 7.28 -7.39
N ARG A 128 -5.06 7.68 -7.49
CA ARG A 128 -4.53 8.77 -6.65
C ARG A 128 -4.27 9.97 -7.55
N PRO A 129 -5.01 11.08 -7.37
CA PRO A 129 -4.72 12.30 -8.11
C PRO A 129 -3.33 12.83 -7.74
N PRO A 130 -2.48 13.18 -8.73
CA PRO A 130 -1.19 13.83 -8.46
C PRO A 130 -1.33 15.05 -7.54
N TYR A 131 -0.34 15.23 -6.66
CA TYR A 131 -0.33 16.32 -5.66
C TYR A 131 -1.48 16.24 -4.64
N GLY A 132 -2.27 15.17 -4.61
CA GLY A 132 -3.53 15.11 -3.87
C GLY A 132 -4.58 16.09 -4.39
N SER A 133 -4.40 16.64 -5.58
CA SER A 133 -5.21 17.73 -6.13
C SER A 133 -6.44 17.20 -6.89
N TYR A 134 -7.62 17.44 -6.35
CA TYR A 134 -8.89 16.99 -6.93
C TYR A 134 -10.02 17.99 -6.72
N ASN A 135 -11.11 17.80 -7.45
CA ASN A 135 -12.36 18.55 -7.32
C ASN A 135 -13.55 17.67 -7.71
N LYS A 136 -14.77 18.21 -7.68
CA LYS A 136 -16.00 17.48 -8.07
C LYS A 136 -15.92 16.90 -9.50
N THR A 137 -15.30 17.62 -10.43
CA THR A 137 -15.11 17.15 -11.82
C THR A 137 -14.18 15.94 -11.86
N THR A 138 -13.06 15.97 -11.12
CA THR A 138 -12.16 14.81 -10.98
C THR A 138 -12.93 13.61 -10.48
N GLY A 139 -13.72 13.74 -9.39
CA GLY A 139 -14.52 12.66 -8.84
C GLY A 139 -15.54 12.10 -9.83
N LYS A 140 -16.24 12.97 -10.57
CA LYS A 140 -17.23 12.57 -11.59
C LYS A 140 -16.64 11.68 -12.69
N TYR A 141 -15.37 11.92 -13.07
CA TYR A 141 -14.74 11.21 -14.19
C TYR A 141 -13.65 10.20 -13.76
N ALA A 142 -13.41 10.02 -12.47
CA ALA A 142 -12.42 9.07 -11.94
C ALA A 142 -12.72 7.62 -12.35
N GLY A 143 -13.99 7.21 -12.37
CA GLY A 143 -14.42 5.86 -12.73
C GLY A 143 -14.09 4.77 -11.69
N VAL A 144 -13.22 5.08 -10.74
CA VAL A 144 -12.74 4.22 -9.65
C VAL A 144 -12.71 5.02 -8.34
N PRO A 145 -12.57 4.39 -7.16
CA PRO A 145 -12.34 5.09 -5.90
C PRO A 145 -11.06 5.92 -5.94
N MET A 146 -11.08 7.10 -5.32
CA MET A 146 -9.91 7.96 -5.21
C MET A 146 -9.28 7.81 -3.83
N ILE A 147 -7.96 7.73 -3.75
CA ILE A 147 -7.22 7.49 -2.52
C ILE A 147 -6.26 8.64 -2.23
N TYR A 148 -6.41 9.22 -1.05
CA TYR A 148 -5.46 10.16 -0.46
C TYR A 148 -4.49 9.39 0.45
N TRP A 149 -3.99 10.02 1.50
CA TRP A 149 -3.17 9.42 2.55
C TRP A 149 -3.51 10.02 3.92
N SER A 150 -3.17 9.30 4.97
CA SER A 150 -3.27 9.78 6.34
C SER A 150 -1.91 10.09 6.95
N VAL A 151 -0.83 9.54 6.37
CA VAL A 151 0.56 9.81 6.74
C VAL A 151 1.35 10.16 5.49
N ASP A 152 1.96 11.34 5.46
CA ASP A 152 2.95 11.75 4.47
C ASP A 152 4.34 11.57 5.07
N THR A 153 5.16 10.72 4.46
CA THR A 153 6.52 10.48 4.94
C THR A 153 7.48 11.61 4.61
N LEU A 154 7.09 12.54 3.74
CA LEU A 154 7.92 13.61 3.20
C LEU A 154 9.23 13.10 2.59
N ASP A 155 9.24 11.86 2.10
CA ASP A 155 10.38 11.21 1.47
C ASP A 155 10.84 11.94 0.20
N TRP A 156 9.87 12.47 -0.56
CA TRP A 156 10.07 13.29 -1.75
C TRP A 156 10.82 14.60 -1.46
N LYS A 157 10.73 15.11 -0.23
CA LYS A 157 11.35 16.38 0.20
C LYS A 157 12.74 16.16 0.79
N TYR A 158 12.87 15.23 1.74
CA TYR A 158 14.09 15.10 2.56
C TYR A 158 15.13 14.14 1.99
N ARG A 159 14.75 13.20 1.11
CA ARG A 159 15.66 12.27 0.42
C ARG A 159 16.72 11.63 1.33
N ASN A 160 16.32 11.24 2.53
CA ASN A 160 17.21 10.69 3.55
C ASN A 160 16.63 9.40 4.14
N VAL A 161 17.41 8.32 4.08
CA VAL A 161 17.01 6.96 4.54
C VAL A 161 16.58 6.95 6.01
N ASN A 162 17.36 7.64 6.88
CA ASN A 162 17.07 7.66 8.31
C ASN A 162 15.83 8.49 8.62
N TYR A 163 15.65 9.62 7.95
CA TYR A 163 14.47 10.45 8.07
C TYR A 163 13.22 9.66 7.68
N VAL A 164 13.20 9.06 6.49
CA VAL A 164 12.06 8.26 6.00
C VAL A 164 11.74 7.12 6.98
N SER A 165 12.76 6.34 7.37
CA SER A 165 12.57 5.25 8.31
C SER A 165 12.02 5.71 9.67
N SER A 166 12.57 6.78 10.23
CA SER A 166 12.11 7.31 11.53
C SER A 166 10.70 7.87 11.45
N THR A 167 10.35 8.59 10.38
CA THR A 167 9.00 9.12 10.15
C THR A 167 7.98 7.99 10.03
N ILE A 168 8.28 6.96 9.23
CA ILE A 168 7.43 5.77 9.14
C ILE A 168 7.17 5.17 10.51
N LEU A 169 8.23 4.95 11.31
CA LEU A 169 8.12 4.28 12.61
C LEU A 169 7.44 5.13 13.69
N LYS A 170 7.47 6.45 13.56
CA LYS A 170 6.88 7.41 14.49
C LYS A 170 5.42 7.70 14.16
N GLU A 171 5.11 7.96 12.88
CA GLU A 171 3.80 8.49 12.48
C GLU A 171 2.78 7.39 12.15
N THR A 172 3.23 6.20 11.70
CA THR A 172 2.31 5.13 11.26
C THR A 172 1.52 4.55 12.41
N LYS A 173 0.20 4.55 12.26
CA LYS A 173 -0.76 3.91 13.18
C LYS A 173 -1.57 2.83 12.45
N ALA A 174 -2.28 1.99 13.20
CA ALA A 174 -3.18 1.02 12.60
C ALA A 174 -4.29 1.72 11.80
N TRP A 175 -4.58 1.19 10.61
CA TRP A 175 -5.55 1.68 9.64
C TRP A 175 -5.11 2.92 8.85
N ASP A 176 -3.85 3.32 8.93
CA ASP A 176 -3.32 4.39 8.09
C ASP A 176 -3.09 3.95 6.65
N ILE A 177 -3.15 4.94 5.75
CA ILE A 177 -2.63 4.89 4.39
C ILE A 177 -1.39 5.78 4.37
N VAL A 178 -0.23 5.18 4.10
CA VAL A 178 1.07 5.85 4.15
C VAL A 178 1.56 6.13 2.74
N LEU A 179 1.88 7.39 2.45
CA LEU A 179 2.45 7.85 1.19
C LEU A 179 3.98 7.73 1.21
N ILE A 180 4.51 7.07 0.19
CA ILE A 180 5.94 6.98 -0.15
C ILE A 180 6.06 6.96 -1.68
N HIS A 181 7.27 7.14 -2.21
CA HIS A 181 7.57 7.02 -3.64
C HIS A 181 8.60 5.92 -3.89
N ASP A 182 8.42 5.09 -4.93
CA ASP A 182 9.35 4.00 -5.26
C ASP A 182 10.37 4.36 -6.36
N ILE A 183 10.33 5.58 -6.84
CA ILE A 183 11.29 6.14 -7.80
C ILE A 183 12.57 6.69 -7.17
N HIS A 184 12.67 6.70 -5.85
CA HIS A 184 13.83 7.23 -5.11
C HIS A 184 14.47 6.15 -4.25
N GLN A 185 15.78 5.96 -4.43
CA GLN A 185 16.54 4.98 -3.65
C GLN A 185 16.39 5.20 -2.14
N THR A 186 16.48 6.45 -1.69
CA THR A 186 16.40 6.79 -0.26
C THR A 186 15.04 6.48 0.35
N SER A 187 13.96 6.62 -0.43
CA SER A 187 12.58 6.27 -0.01
C SER A 187 12.44 4.76 0.17
N VAL A 188 12.88 4.01 -0.85
CA VAL A 188 12.85 2.54 -0.82
C VAL A 188 13.71 1.99 0.31
N ASP A 189 14.94 2.49 0.47
CA ASP A 189 15.85 2.04 1.52
C ASP A 189 15.34 2.42 2.92
N GLY A 190 14.72 3.59 3.07
CA GLY A 190 14.09 4.02 4.31
C GLY A 190 12.91 3.14 4.71
N PHE A 191 12.05 2.76 3.76
CA PHE A 191 10.98 1.81 3.99
C PHE A 191 11.51 0.43 4.36
N ILE A 192 12.49 -0.11 3.60
CA ILE A 192 13.10 -1.42 3.87
C ILE A 192 13.71 -1.45 5.27
N LYS A 193 14.35 -0.36 5.70
CA LYS A 193 14.91 -0.22 7.05
C LYS A 193 13.83 -0.25 8.14
N ALA A 194 12.66 0.36 7.91
CA ALA A 194 11.57 0.40 8.87
C ALA A 194 10.80 -0.93 8.97
N LEU A 195 10.71 -1.69 7.87
CA LEU A 195 9.84 -2.85 7.72
C LEU A 195 9.99 -3.92 8.81
N PRO A 196 11.20 -4.37 9.22
CA PRO A 196 11.34 -5.36 10.29
C PRO A 196 10.77 -4.88 11.63
N THR A 197 10.94 -3.60 11.94
CA THR A 197 10.40 -3.00 13.17
C THR A 197 8.88 -2.90 13.14
N LEU A 198 8.28 -2.57 11.99
CA LEU A 198 6.82 -2.61 11.81
C LEU A 198 6.28 -4.01 12.05
N LYS A 199 6.89 -5.03 11.44
CA LYS A 199 6.49 -6.45 11.64
C LYS A 199 6.62 -6.84 13.11
N LYS A 200 7.71 -6.49 13.81
CA LYS A 200 7.90 -6.73 15.24
C LYS A 200 6.84 -6.03 16.11
N ARG A 201 6.37 -4.85 15.69
CA ARG A 201 5.29 -4.10 16.37
C ARG A 201 3.89 -4.68 16.09
N GLY A 202 3.78 -5.78 15.32
CA GLY A 202 2.53 -6.47 15.00
C GLY A 202 1.75 -5.84 13.84
N TYR A 203 2.40 -5.09 12.96
CA TYR A 203 1.77 -4.57 11.76
C TYR A 203 1.72 -5.65 10.67
N GLU A 204 0.55 -5.79 10.05
CA GLU A 204 0.37 -6.48 8.78
C GLU A 204 0.14 -5.43 7.69
N LEU A 205 0.98 -5.50 6.66
CA LEU A 205 0.92 -4.61 5.52
C LEU A 205 0.01 -5.25 4.47
N VAL A 206 -1.06 -4.55 4.14
CA VAL A 206 -2.11 -4.97 3.22
C VAL A 206 -2.30 -3.92 2.12
N THR A 207 -3.02 -4.26 1.05
CA THR A 207 -3.40 -3.28 0.03
C THR A 207 -4.46 -2.30 0.57
N VAL A 208 -4.69 -1.19 -0.12
CA VAL A 208 -5.73 -0.23 0.27
C VAL A 208 -7.11 -0.89 0.27
N SER A 209 -7.45 -1.64 -0.79
CA SER A 209 -8.73 -2.33 -0.87
C SER A 209 -8.92 -3.37 0.23
N GLU A 210 -7.87 -4.14 0.55
CA GLU A 210 -7.88 -5.06 1.69
C GLU A 210 -8.06 -4.33 3.03
N LEU A 211 -7.40 -3.17 3.21
CA LEU A 211 -7.50 -2.37 4.44
C LEU A 211 -8.95 -1.95 4.70
N TYR A 212 -9.67 -1.44 3.67
CA TYR A 212 -11.08 -1.08 3.80
C TYR A 212 -11.98 -2.29 4.02
N SER A 213 -11.75 -3.38 3.28
CA SER A 213 -12.49 -4.63 3.44
C SER A 213 -12.36 -5.21 4.86
N LEU A 214 -11.15 -5.24 5.43
CA LEU A 214 -10.87 -5.69 6.80
C LEU A 214 -11.55 -4.80 7.86
N LYS A 215 -11.81 -3.53 7.53
CA LYS A 215 -12.57 -2.61 8.39
C LYS A 215 -14.09 -2.72 8.19
N GLY A 216 -14.56 -3.57 7.26
CA GLY A 216 -15.97 -3.70 6.92
C GLY A 216 -16.53 -2.54 6.08
N LYS A 217 -15.66 -1.74 5.45
CA LYS A 217 -16.03 -0.60 4.60
C LYS A 217 -15.86 -0.93 3.12
N LYS A 218 -16.73 -0.38 2.28
CA LYS A 218 -16.67 -0.52 0.81
C LYS A 218 -16.26 0.80 0.18
N LEU A 219 -15.30 0.75 -0.73
CA LEU A 219 -14.91 1.88 -1.56
C LEU A 219 -15.94 2.10 -2.68
N LYS A 220 -16.26 3.38 -2.97
CA LYS A 220 -17.18 3.79 -4.03
C LYS A 220 -16.44 4.62 -5.07
N ASN A 221 -16.77 4.41 -6.34
CA ASN A 221 -16.17 5.16 -7.45
C ASN A 221 -16.41 6.67 -7.30
N GLY A 222 -15.39 7.48 -7.61
CA GLY A 222 -15.47 8.93 -7.57
C GLY A 222 -15.43 9.56 -6.17
N VAL A 223 -15.38 8.74 -5.11
CA VAL A 223 -15.26 9.22 -3.73
C VAL A 223 -13.79 9.22 -3.31
N MET A 224 -13.37 10.27 -2.58
CA MET A 224 -12.03 10.38 -2.01
C MET A 224 -11.98 9.78 -0.62
N TYR A 225 -10.96 8.96 -0.36
CA TYR A 225 -10.74 8.26 0.90
C TYR A 225 -9.36 8.59 1.47
N PHE A 226 -9.29 8.84 2.77
CA PHE A 226 -8.07 9.22 3.50
C PHE A 226 -7.54 8.08 4.38
N SER A 227 -8.41 7.43 5.10
CA SER A 227 -8.15 6.20 5.86
C SER A 227 -9.45 5.62 6.40
N PRO A 228 -9.53 4.28 6.67
CA PRO A 228 -10.74 3.69 7.24
C PRO A 228 -11.17 4.24 8.61
N ASN A 229 -10.31 4.97 9.31
CA ASN A 229 -10.65 5.61 10.57
C ASN A 229 -11.21 7.03 10.42
N ARG A 230 -10.97 7.70 9.27
CA ARG A 230 -11.40 9.08 9.02
C ARG A 230 -12.66 9.18 8.17
N ASP A 231 -12.93 8.16 7.33
CA ASP A 231 -14.01 8.16 6.34
C ASP A 231 -15.30 7.50 6.86
#